data_bb3b62451cb60191082a9a4e410701ea
#
_entry.id   bb3b62451cb60191082a9a4e410701ea
#
_cell.length_a   1.000
_cell.length_b   1.000
_cell.length_c   1.000
_cell.angle_alpha   90.00
_cell.angle_beta   90.00
_cell.angle_gamma   90.00
#
_symmetry.space_group_name_H-M   'P 1'
#
loop_
_entity.id
_entity.type
_entity.pdbx_description
1 polymer ?
#
loop_
_entity_poly.entity_id
_entity_poly.type
_entity_poly.pdbx_seq_one_letter_code
_entity_poly.pdbx_strand_id
1 'polypeptide(L)'
;MHKLHIKPFSMVTLSLTGVLALHAVAAQSIAPAFKAKDPGVRTGYTSSGEPIAGLTSNQLLYFDIGKEVFSESESVADGLGPTLNLDSCGGCHSHPTVGGSAPAVNPQVAVAKKLGASNAIPSFITANGPVRVARFIRNVDGSSDGGVHALFTIAGRSDAPGCQLAQPDFATQLAYKNITFRIPTPVYGLGLIEQIPDSVIVANAATNAARKGALGIRGRPNFVLSGNSISGQPNRNGNDGTIARFGWKAQNKSLLLFSGEAYNVEMGISNELFQTERDETESCQFTTLPNSVTSTEELEPSQAISSIEKFSFFMRFLAPPEPSTSTPGGATSISRGKDLFSNVGCALCHTPTLQTGNHATVAALGNKSANLYSDLLIHEMGSGLADGVSQGQAGPGEFRTAPLWGLGQRIFFLHDGRTSDLLTAIQAHKSGGPFGSSGLFSPAPSEANGVINLFNSLTEPQKQDVLNFLRSL
;
A
#
# COMPACT_ATOMS: atom_id res chain seq x y z
N MET A 1 -96.15 -35.26 64.25
CA MET A 1 -95.05 -35.14 65.10
C MET A 1 -93.90 -36.05 64.60
N HIS A 2 -93.18 -35.67 63.62
CA HIS A 2 -92.19 -36.53 62.94
C HIS A 2 -90.80 -36.22 63.45
N LYS A 3 -90.14 -37.25 63.88
CA LYS A 3 -88.69 -37.19 64.23
C LYS A 3 -87.86 -37.39 63.00
N LEU A 4 -87.02 -36.44 62.70
CA LEU A 4 -86.05 -36.54 61.62
C LEU A 4 -84.73 -37.10 62.14
N HIS A 5 -84.27 -38.21 61.58
CA HIS A 5 -82.97 -38.80 61.90
C HIS A 5 -81.90 -38.20 60.97
N ILE A 6 -80.93 -37.61 61.55
CA ILE A 6 -79.71 -37.12 60.86
C ILE A 6 -78.63 -38.18 61.05
N LYS A 7 -78.10 -38.73 59.93
CA LYS A 7 -76.88 -39.59 59.88
C LYS A 7 -75.61 -38.75 59.80
N PRO A 8 -74.53 -39.13 60.51
CA PRO A 8 -73.27 -38.39 60.43
C PRO A 8 -72.57 -38.71 59.06
N PHE A 9 -72.02 -37.62 58.43
CA PHE A 9 -71.14 -37.67 57.27
C PHE A 9 -69.70 -37.94 57.71
N SER A 10 -69.11 -39.03 57.17
CA SER A 10 -67.69 -39.34 57.30
C SER A 10 -66.87 -38.37 56.47
N MET A 11 -65.94 -37.61 57.03
CA MET A 11 -64.99 -36.77 56.37
C MET A 11 -63.84 -37.66 55.86
N VAL A 12 -63.72 -37.79 54.52
CA VAL A 12 -62.53 -38.38 53.85
C VAL A 12 -61.53 -37.25 53.62
N THR A 13 -60.45 -37.29 54.33
CA THR A 13 -59.28 -36.40 54.13
C THR A 13 -58.47 -36.95 52.93
N LEU A 14 -58.54 -36.24 51.76
CA LEU A 14 -57.72 -36.50 50.61
C LEU A 14 -56.38 -35.69 50.76
N SER A 15 -55.28 -36.39 51.05
CA SER A 15 -53.97 -35.82 51.07
C SER A 15 -53.44 -35.70 49.66
N LEU A 16 -53.38 -34.48 49.13
CA LEU A 16 -52.79 -34.14 47.84
C LEU A 16 -51.27 -33.93 48.02
N THR A 17 -50.45 -34.96 47.75
CA THR A 17 -49.00 -34.82 47.62
C THR A 17 -48.68 -34.29 46.22
N GLY A 18 -48.56 -32.96 46.08
CA GLY A 18 -48.10 -32.32 44.85
C GLY A 18 -46.58 -32.51 44.70
N VAL A 19 -46.16 -33.34 43.78
CA VAL A 19 -44.74 -33.41 43.34
C VAL A 19 -44.49 -32.21 42.44
N LEU A 20 -43.80 -31.16 42.95
CA LEU A 20 -43.24 -30.11 42.13
C LEU A 20 -42.01 -30.67 41.34
N ALA A 21 -42.22 -31.02 40.09
CA ALA A 21 -41.12 -31.26 39.15
C ALA A 21 -40.52 -29.93 38.78
N LEU A 22 -39.38 -29.53 39.41
CA LEU A 22 -38.53 -28.45 38.93
C LEU A 22 -37.93 -28.89 37.59
N HIS A 23 -38.46 -28.36 36.51
CA HIS A 23 -37.78 -28.39 35.23
C HIS A 23 -36.61 -27.39 35.31
N ALA A 24 -35.42 -27.89 35.54
CA ALA A 24 -34.19 -27.12 35.32
C ALA A 24 -34.06 -26.87 33.81
N VAL A 25 -34.48 -25.69 33.35
CA VAL A 25 -34.13 -25.21 32.00
C VAL A 25 -32.64 -24.99 32.02
N ALA A 26 -31.88 -25.94 31.51
CA ALA A 26 -30.48 -25.76 31.26
C ALA A 26 -30.33 -24.56 30.26
N ALA A 27 -29.89 -23.43 30.78
CA ALA A 27 -29.47 -22.32 29.92
C ALA A 27 -28.33 -22.85 29.04
N GLN A 28 -28.65 -23.20 27.81
CA GLN A 28 -27.65 -23.47 26.79
C GLN A 28 -26.85 -22.17 26.65
N SER A 29 -25.59 -22.16 27.11
CA SER A 29 -24.63 -21.11 26.78
C SER A 29 -24.49 -21.14 25.28
N ILE A 30 -25.14 -20.18 24.60
CA ILE A 30 -24.94 -19.96 23.17
C ILE A 30 -23.49 -19.53 23.05
N ALA A 31 -22.64 -20.45 22.58
CA ALA A 31 -21.25 -20.10 22.25
C ALA A 31 -21.31 -18.89 21.29
N PRO A 32 -20.48 -17.87 21.51
CA PRO A 32 -20.50 -16.70 20.65
C PRO A 32 -20.34 -17.15 19.19
N ALA A 33 -21.25 -16.66 18.33
CA ALA A 33 -21.23 -17.02 16.93
C ALA A 33 -19.85 -16.69 16.32
N PHE A 34 -19.28 -17.61 15.58
CA PHE A 34 -17.99 -17.41 14.88
C PHE A 34 -18.04 -16.12 14.07
N LYS A 35 -16.99 -15.31 14.19
CA LYS A 35 -16.76 -14.09 13.40
C LYS A 35 -15.43 -14.21 12.66
N ALA A 36 -15.44 -13.86 11.39
CA ALA A 36 -14.23 -13.78 10.60
C ALA A 36 -13.27 -12.74 11.20
N LYS A 37 -12.00 -13.06 11.24
CA LYS A 37 -10.95 -12.22 11.82
C LYS A 37 -9.69 -12.29 10.96
N ASP A 38 -9.00 -11.16 10.79
CA ASP A 38 -7.70 -11.14 10.15
C ASP A 38 -6.73 -12.11 10.86
N PRO A 39 -6.15 -13.08 10.16
CA PRO A 39 -5.15 -14.00 10.73
C PRO A 39 -3.88 -13.29 11.23
N GLY A 40 -3.66 -12.05 10.82
CA GLY A 40 -2.44 -11.30 11.10
C GLY A 40 -1.31 -11.57 10.11
N VAL A 41 -0.15 -11.00 10.41
CA VAL A 41 1.04 -11.13 9.55
C VAL A 41 1.46 -12.60 9.45
N ARG A 42 1.59 -13.08 8.21
CA ARG A 42 2.06 -14.44 7.93
C ARG A 42 3.53 -14.58 8.29
N THR A 43 3.85 -15.61 9.06
CA THR A 43 5.21 -16.02 9.39
C THR A 43 5.72 -17.07 8.41
N GLY A 44 7.02 -17.32 8.42
CA GLY A 44 7.68 -18.33 7.58
C GLY A 44 8.43 -17.71 6.39
N TYR A 45 9.17 -18.57 5.69
CA TYR A 45 9.97 -18.18 4.52
C TYR A 45 9.06 -17.78 3.34
N THR A 46 9.44 -16.74 2.63
CA THR A 46 8.64 -16.15 1.54
C THR A 46 9.49 -15.72 0.34
N SER A 47 10.76 -16.04 0.30
CA SER A 47 11.73 -15.51 -0.68
C SER A 47 11.79 -13.97 -0.74
N SER A 48 11.21 -13.27 0.24
CA SER A 48 11.24 -11.80 0.27
C SER A 48 12.68 -11.30 0.39
N GLY A 49 13.07 -10.37 -0.46
CA GLY A 49 14.41 -9.80 -0.47
C GLY A 49 15.43 -10.58 -1.34
N GLU A 50 15.01 -11.69 -1.95
CA GLU A 50 15.84 -12.47 -2.86
C GLU A 50 15.78 -11.93 -4.30
N PRO A 51 16.82 -12.13 -5.11
CA PRO A 51 16.80 -11.77 -6.52
C PRO A 51 15.88 -12.72 -7.31
N ILE A 52 15.34 -12.22 -8.43
CA ILE A 52 14.55 -13.05 -9.34
C ILE A 52 15.42 -14.18 -9.93
N ALA A 53 14.87 -15.36 -10.03
CA ALA A 53 15.60 -16.52 -10.55
C ALA A 53 15.97 -16.35 -12.03
N GLY A 54 17.18 -16.80 -12.40
CA GLY A 54 17.68 -16.82 -13.77
C GLY A 54 18.43 -15.53 -14.18
N LEU A 55 18.87 -14.73 -13.23
CA LEU A 55 19.79 -13.62 -13.47
C LEU A 55 21.21 -14.15 -13.78
N THR A 56 21.93 -13.46 -14.65
CA THR A 56 23.36 -13.69 -14.89
C THR A 56 24.20 -13.19 -13.71
N SER A 57 25.48 -13.59 -13.63
CA SER A 57 26.39 -13.12 -12.55
C SER A 57 26.52 -11.59 -12.52
N ASN A 58 26.57 -10.94 -13.70
CA ASN A 58 26.62 -9.47 -13.76
C ASN A 58 25.31 -8.82 -13.26
N GLN A 59 24.15 -9.41 -13.61
CA GLN A 59 22.86 -8.91 -13.13
C GLN A 59 22.72 -9.09 -11.61
N LEU A 60 23.23 -10.18 -11.04
CA LEU A 60 23.30 -10.38 -9.60
C LEU A 60 24.22 -9.34 -8.93
N LEU A 61 25.38 -9.05 -9.52
CA LEU A 61 26.25 -7.97 -9.03
C LEU A 61 25.51 -6.62 -8.95
N TYR A 62 24.79 -6.24 -9.98
CA TYR A 62 23.99 -4.99 -9.97
C TYR A 62 22.82 -5.05 -8.97
N PHE A 63 22.23 -6.21 -8.76
CA PHE A 63 21.23 -6.41 -7.71
C PHE A 63 21.81 -6.18 -6.32
N ASP A 64 22.97 -6.77 -6.03
CA ASP A 64 23.61 -6.71 -4.71
C ASP A 64 24.09 -5.29 -4.39
N ILE A 65 24.76 -4.63 -5.33
CA ILE A 65 25.19 -3.23 -5.18
C ILE A 65 23.98 -2.30 -5.01
N GLY A 66 22.94 -2.51 -5.81
CA GLY A 66 21.71 -1.72 -5.69
C GLY A 66 21.00 -1.93 -4.35
N LYS A 67 21.04 -3.14 -3.80
CA LYS A 67 20.50 -3.46 -2.46
C LYS A 67 21.31 -2.80 -1.35
N GLU A 68 22.63 -2.78 -1.48
CA GLU A 68 23.54 -2.12 -0.55
C GLU A 68 23.25 -0.61 -0.49
N VAL A 69 23.28 0.08 -1.64
CA VAL A 69 23.02 1.53 -1.74
C VAL A 69 21.59 1.89 -1.33
N PHE A 70 20.60 1.03 -1.64
CA PHE A 70 19.21 1.22 -1.19
C PHE A 70 19.08 1.15 0.35
N SER A 71 19.99 0.48 1.03
CA SER A 71 20.00 0.30 2.49
C SER A 71 20.93 1.27 3.22
N GLU A 72 21.75 1.99 2.49
CA GLU A 72 22.72 2.96 3.03
C GLU A 72 22.00 4.13 3.71
N SER A 73 22.62 4.66 4.77
CA SER A 73 22.16 5.89 5.42
C SER A 73 23.01 7.06 4.91
N GLU A 74 22.37 7.95 4.19
CA GLU A 74 23.00 9.13 3.63
C GLU A 74 23.29 10.20 4.69
N SER A 75 24.33 10.97 4.48
CA SER A 75 24.71 12.12 5.30
C SER A 75 24.59 13.43 4.51
N VAL A 76 24.79 14.56 5.20
CA VAL A 76 24.83 15.87 4.53
C VAL A 76 25.96 15.94 3.50
N ALA A 77 27.07 15.23 3.75
CA ALA A 77 28.19 15.16 2.80
C ALA A 77 27.84 14.36 1.52
N ASP A 78 26.86 13.46 1.60
CA ASP A 78 26.36 12.67 0.47
C ASP A 78 25.22 13.39 -0.28
N GLY A 79 24.82 14.59 0.21
CA GLY A 79 23.76 15.40 -0.36
C GLY A 79 22.40 15.26 0.34
N LEU A 80 22.31 14.60 1.51
CA LEU A 80 21.06 14.48 2.26
C LEU A 80 20.50 15.85 2.62
N GLY A 81 19.25 16.08 2.32
CA GLY A 81 18.54 17.30 2.66
C GLY A 81 18.65 18.38 1.59
N PRO A 82 18.39 19.66 1.95
CA PRO A 82 18.14 20.21 3.30
C PRO A 82 16.81 19.80 3.94
N THR A 83 15.90 19.20 3.19
CA THR A 83 14.64 18.65 3.73
C THR A 83 14.55 17.15 3.44
N LEU A 84 14.06 16.36 4.39
CA LEU A 84 14.02 14.88 4.29
C LEU A 84 12.88 14.26 5.08
N ASN A 85 12.48 13.06 4.67
CA ASN A 85 11.57 12.21 5.43
C ASN A 85 12.30 11.12 6.21
N LEU A 86 13.42 10.62 5.67
CA LEU A 86 14.35 9.70 6.31
C LEU A 86 15.71 9.78 5.58
N ASP A 87 16.76 9.21 6.18
CA ASP A 87 18.12 9.16 5.66
C ASP A 87 18.45 7.88 4.86
N SER A 88 17.46 7.01 4.61
CA SER A 88 17.64 5.72 3.91
C SER A 88 16.34 5.23 3.27
N CYS A 89 16.44 4.70 2.04
CA CYS A 89 15.31 4.00 1.41
C CYS A 89 14.95 2.73 2.19
N GLY A 90 15.96 1.92 2.57
CA GLY A 90 15.79 0.70 3.34
C GLY A 90 15.14 0.92 4.70
N GLY A 91 15.30 2.10 5.31
CA GLY A 91 14.65 2.43 6.57
C GLY A 91 13.12 2.42 6.48
N CYS A 92 12.57 2.99 5.41
CA CYS A 92 11.12 3.00 5.16
C CYS A 92 10.62 1.68 4.53
N HIS A 93 11.44 1.02 3.72
CA HIS A 93 11.13 -0.19 2.97
C HIS A 93 11.80 -1.42 3.59
N SER A 94 11.54 -1.73 4.87
CA SER A 94 12.28 -2.76 5.64
C SER A 94 11.46 -3.97 6.10
N HIS A 95 10.15 -3.99 5.91
CA HIS A 95 9.33 -5.11 6.41
C HIS A 95 8.71 -5.95 5.27
N PRO A 96 8.90 -7.28 5.28
CA PRO A 96 9.65 -8.12 6.22
C PRO A 96 11.17 -8.07 6.02
N THR A 97 11.64 -7.46 4.93
CA THR A 97 13.05 -7.29 4.57
C THR A 97 13.21 -6.07 3.67
N VAL A 98 14.43 -5.69 3.33
CA VAL A 98 14.75 -4.59 2.40
C VAL A 98 13.99 -4.76 1.08
N GLY A 99 13.33 -3.70 0.63
CA GLY A 99 12.40 -3.71 -0.50
C GLY A 99 10.94 -3.96 -0.10
N GLY A 100 10.67 -4.14 1.18
CA GLY A 100 9.32 -4.35 1.73
C GLY A 100 8.50 -3.09 1.95
N SER A 101 7.60 -3.16 2.91
CA SER A 101 6.75 -2.05 3.36
C SER A 101 7.26 -1.45 4.67
N ALA A 102 6.49 -0.52 5.24
CA ALA A 102 6.79 0.10 6.52
C ALA A 102 6.91 -0.93 7.65
N PRO A 103 7.96 -0.84 8.49
CA PRO A 103 8.13 -1.68 9.68
C PRO A 103 7.13 -1.31 10.78
N ALA A 104 6.98 -2.20 11.79
CA ALA A 104 6.10 -1.97 12.94
C ALA A 104 6.57 -0.81 13.84
N VAL A 105 7.90 -0.65 13.96
CA VAL A 105 8.53 0.46 14.67
C VAL A 105 8.94 1.52 13.64
N ASN A 106 8.44 2.73 13.81
CA ASN A 106 8.68 3.81 12.86
C ASN A 106 10.12 4.36 13.02
N PRO A 107 11.02 4.19 12.03
CA PRO A 107 12.40 4.67 12.09
C PRO A 107 12.51 6.20 12.09
N GLN A 108 11.52 6.93 11.61
CA GLN A 108 11.52 8.40 11.59
C GLN A 108 11.66 8.99 12.99
N VAL A 109 11.14 8.31 14.02
CA VAL A 109 11.29 8.74 15.43
C VAL A 109 12.76 8.60 15.91
N ALA A 110 13.44 7.54 15.51
CA ALA A 110 14.83 7.30 15.87
C ALA A 110 15.78 8.25 15.13
N VAL A 111 15.54 8.48 13.84
CA VAL A 111 16.34 9.37 12.99
C VAL A 111 16.28 10.81 13.50
N ALA A 112 15.12 11.32 13.87
CA ALA A 112 14.99 12.66 14.45
C ALA A 112 15.90 12.88 15.67
N LYS A 113 16.08 11.85 16.51
CA LYS A 113 17.01 11.89 17.66
C LYS A 113 18.47 11.77 17.23
N LYS A 114 18.76 10.86 16.29
CA LYS A 114 20.11 10.59 15.78
C LYS A 114 20.71 11.85 15.12
N LEU A 115 19.92 12.55 14.34
CA LEU A 115 20.38 13.69 13.57
C LEU A 115 20.64 14.94 14.41
N GLY A 116 20.15 15.02 15.65
CA GLY A 116 20.33 16.19 16.51
C GLY A 116 19.74 17.47 15.92
N ALA A 117 18.86 17.35 14.92
CA ALA A 117 18.22 18.49 14.29
C ALA A 117 17.28 19.22 15.25
N SER A 118 17.08 20.51 15.04
CA SER A 118 16.21 21.35 15.90
C SER A 118 14.71 21.13 15.69
N ASN A 119 14.33 20.32 14.72
CA ASN A 119 12.94 20.04 14.36
C ASN A 119 12.18 19.27 15.43
N ALA A 120 10.95 19.67 15.70
CA ALA A 120 10.02 18.86 16.45
C ALA A 120 9.48 17.70 15.59
N ILE A 121 9.34 16.51 16.17
CA ILE A 121 8.65 15.39 15.49
C ILE A 121 7.18 15.78 15.31
N PRO A 122 6.62 15.78 14.08
CA PRO A 122 5.21 16.06 13.85
C PRO A 122 4.30 15.09 14.63
N SER A 123 3.17 15.58 15.17
CA SER A 123 2.28 14.81 16.05
C SER A 123 1.68 13.56 15.41
N PHE A 124 1.61 13.50 14.08
CA PHE A 124 1.11 12.34 13.34
C PHE A 124 2.17 11.24 13.15
N ILE A 125 3.42 11.48 13.51
CA ILE A 125 4.50 10.49 13.48
C ILE A 125 4.60 9.87 14.87
N THR A 126 4.33 8.57 14.95
CA THR A 126 4.31 7.81 16.20
C THR A 126 5.30 6.66 16.17
N ALA A 127 5.82 6.27 17.33
CA ALA A 127 6.86 5.23 17.44
C ALA A 127 6.42 3.85 16.91
N ASN A 128 5.15 3.53 17.04
CA ASN A 128 4.57 2.22 16.65
C ASN A 128 3.53 2.37 15.53
N GLY A 129 3.64 3.40 14.72
CA GLY A 129 2.77 3.65 13.57
C GLY A 129 3.49 3.37 12.24
N PRO A 130 2.76 3.45 11.14
CA PRO A 130 3.38 3.36 9.83
C PRO A 130 4.32 4.55 9.60
N VAL A 131 5.38 4.31 8.83
CA VAL A 131 6.12 5.40 8.18
C VAL A 131 5.15 6.15 7.27
N ARG A 132 5.13 7.47 7.37
CA ARG A 132 4.24 8.33 6.57
C ARG A 132 5.01 9.46 5.92
N VAL A 133 4.61 9.77 4.69
CA VAL A 133 4.95 10.99 3.98
C VAL A 133 3.76 11.92 4.08
N ALA A 134 4.00 13.19 4.38
CA ALA A 134 2.96 14.22 4.41
C ALA A 134 2.85 14.91 3.04
N ARG A 135 1.62 15.07 2.54
CA ARG A 135 1.35 15.83 1.34
C ARG A 135 0.26 16.87 1.62
N PHE A 136 0.49 18.12 1.25
CA PHE A 136 -0.53 19.15 1.35
C PHE A 136 -1.49 19.05 0.16
N ILE A 137 -2.77 19.13 0.45
CA ILE A 137 -3.83 19.03 -0.55
C ILE A 137 -3.87 20.32 -1.39
N ARG A 138 -3.59 21.45 -0.75
CA ARG A 138 -3.62 22.78 -1.36
C ARG A 138 -2.38 23.59 -1.01
N ASN A 139 -2.00 24.45 -1.93
CA ASN A 139 -1.04 25.52 -1.71
C ASN A 139 -1.61 26.61 -0.78
N VAL A 140 -0.75 27.54 -0.35
CA VAL A 140 -1.14 28.69 0.50
C VAL A 140 -2.16 29.59 -0.18
N ASP A 141 -2.12 29.71 -1.51
CA ASP A 141 -3.06 30.47 -2.32
C ASP A 141 -4.40 29.74 -2.58
N GLY A 142 -4.55 28.52 -2.05
CA GLY A 142 -5.74 27.67 -2.22
C GLY A 142 -5.76 26.83 -3.50
N SER A 143 -4.77 26.97 -4.38
CA SER A 143 -4.62 26.13 -5.57
C SER A 143 -4.38 24.66 -5.18
N SER A 144 -4.74 23.74 -6.08
CA SER A 144 -4.61 22.29 -5.83
C SER A 144 -3.17 21.84 -5.84
N ASP A 145 -2.92 20.72 -5.15
CA ASP A 145 -1.63 20.04 -5.02
C ASP A 145 -0.52 20.91 -4.42
N GLY A 146 -0.62 21.11 -3.12
CA GLY A 146 0.41 21.78 -2.32
C GLY A 146 1.73 21.02 -2.18
N GLY A 147 1.88 19.86 -2.83
CA GLY A 147 3.11 19.09 -2.91
C GLY A 147 3.41 18.20 -1.70
N VAL A 148 4.45 17.39 -1.83
CA VAL A 148 4.99 16.56 -0.74
C VAL A 148 5.87 17.42 0.15
N HIS A 149 5.70 17.31 1.46
CA HIS A 149 6.48 18.04 2.46
C HIS A 149 7.31 17.06 3.29
N ALA A 150 8.61 17.31 3.34
CA ALA A 150 9.52 16.54 4.17
C ALA A 150 9.26 16.82 5.66
N LEU A 151 9.42 15.80 6.48
CA LEU A 151 9.14 15.88 7.93
C LEU A 151 10.25 16.57 8.71
N PHE A 152 11.46 16.56 8.17
CA PHE A 152 12.64 17.08 8.85
C PHE A 152 13.45 18.00 7.94
N THR A 153 14.22 18.87 8.58
CA THR A 153 15.25 19.70 7.94
C THR A 153 16.59 19.38 8.59
N ILE A 154 17.70 19.71 7.93
CA ILE A 154 19.04 19.56 8.51
C ILE A 154 19.42 20.73 9.43
N ALA A 155 18.53 21.71 9.62
CA ALA A 155 18.80 22.87 10.48
C ALA A 155 19.09 22.45 11.94
N GLY A 156 20.11 23.04 12.54
CA GLY A 156 20.54 22.73 13.91
C GLY A 156 21.47 21.51 14.03
N ARG A 157 21.75 20.79 12.97
CA ARG A 157 22.72 19.67 12.97
C ARG A 157 24.14 20.19 13.01
N SER A 158 25.04 19.45 13.67
CA SER A 158 26.47 19.79 13.76
C SER A 158 27.20 19.66 12.42
N ASP A 159 26.71 18.82 11.53
CA ASP A 159 27.23 18.60 10.17
C ASP A 159 26.61 19.54 9.12
N ALA A 160 25.70 20.44 9.52
CA ALA A 160 25.06 21.46 8.69
C ALA A 160 25.16 22.85 9.33
N PRO A 161 26.37 23.37 9.63
CA PRO A 161 26.53 24.61 10.35
C PRO A 161 25.99 25.80 9.55
N GLY A 162 25.15 26.62 10.20
CA GLY A 162 24.57 27.83 9.59
C GLY A 162 23.26 27.61 8.84
N CYS A 163 22.81 26.37 8.63
CA CYS A 163 21.49 26.12 8.08
C CYS A 163 20.37 26.54 9.08
N GLN A 164 19.44 27.36 8.63
CA GLN A 164 18.34 27.94 9.44
C GLN A 164 16.96 27.65 8.85
N LEU A 165 16.84 26.60 8.08
CA LEU A 165 15.58 26.23 7.42
C LEU A 165 14.51 25.79 8.42
N ALA A 166 13.34 26.41 8.37
CA ALA A 166 12.22 26.04 9.24
C ALA A 166 11.46 24.83 8.70
N GLN A 167 11.04 23.95 9.62
CA GLN A 167 10.10 22.90 9.31
C GLN A 167 8.74 23.49 8.90
N PRO A 168 7.98 22.88 7.97
CA PRO A 168 6.62 23.27 7.66
C PRO A 168 5.72 23.25 8.90
N ASP A 169 4.77 24.18 8.99
CA ASP A 169 3.79 24.23 10.10
C ASP A 169 2.71 23.13 9.91
N PHE A 170 3.08 21.91 10.22
CA PHE A 170 2.19 20.76 10.15
C PHE A 170 0.99 20.87 11.11
N ALA A 171 1.13 21.55 12.23
CA ALA A 171 0.04 21.69 13.22
C ALA A 171 -1.12 22.51 12.63
N THR A 172 -0.82 23.64 12.03
CA THR A 172 -1.81 24.48 11.34
C THR A 172 -2.44 23.74 10.15
N GLN A 173 -1.64 23.05 9.35
CA GLN A 173 -2.15 22.30 8.19
C GLN A 173 -3.06 21.14 8.60
N LEU A 174 -2.77 20.45 9.71
CA LEU A 174 -3.67 19.45 10.29
C LEU A 174 -4.99 20.05 10.75
N ALA A 175 -4.96 21.21 11.43
CA ALA A 175 -6.16 21.91 11.88
C ALA A 175 -7.06 22.32 10.69
N TYR A 176 -6.45 22.70 9.57
CA TYR A 176 -7.15 23.02 8.32
C TYR A 176 -7.55 21.81 7.48
N LYS A 177 -7.22 20.57 7.92
CA LYS A 177 -7.43 19.33 7.16
C LYS A 177 -6.77 19.38 5.78
N ASN A 178 -5.65 20.04 5.68
CA ASN A 178 -4.88 20.24 4.44
C ASN A 178 -3.73 19.21 4.30
N ILE A 179 -3.71 18.17 5.10
CA ILE A 179 -2.69 17.11 5.01
C ILE A 179 -3.35 15.79 4.64
N THR A 180 -2.77 15.09 3.69
CA THR A 180 -3.00 13.68 3.41
C THR A 180 -1.71 12.90 3.60
N PHE A 181 -1.82 11.58 3.80
CA PHE A 181 -0.69 10.72 4.09
C PHE A 181 -0.54 9.63 3.06
N ARG A 182 0.72 9.21 2.83
CA ARG A 182 1.05 8.02 2.08
C ARG A 182 2.08 7.19 2.82
N ILE A 183 1.96 5.87 2.71
CA ILE A 183 2.92 4.91 3.24
C ILE A 183 3.78 4.33 2.12
N PRO A 184 5.00 3.84 2.41
CA PRO A 184 5.85 3.18 1.43
C PRO A 184 5.16 1.97 0.80
N THR A 185 5.17 1.89 -0.53
CA THR A 185 4.71 0.71 -1.28
C THR A 185 5.82 -0.32 -1.30
N PRO A 186 5.55 -1.64 -1.12
CA PRO A 186 6.57 -2.66 -1.36
C PRO A 186 7.11 -2.55 -2.78
N VAL A 187 8.41 -2.75 -2.95
CA VAL A 187 9.08 -2.69 -4.27
C VAL A 187 9.36 -4.08 -4.85
N TYR A 188 8.81 -5.14 -4.25
CA TYR A 188 8.91 -6.51 -4.75
C TYR A 188 8.26 -6.68 -6.12
N GLY A 189 8.94 -7.40 -7.02
CA GLY A 189 8.41 -7.77 -8.32
C GLY A 189 8.19 -6.60 -9.28
N LEU A 190 8.65 -5.39 -8.97
CA LEU A 190 8.39 -4.22 -9.80
C LEU A 190 9.02 -4.34 -11.19
N GLY A 191 10.13 -5.08 -11.34
CA GLY A 191 10.70 -5.37 -12.65
C GLY A 191 9.76 -6.17 -13.55
N LEU A 192 8.99 -7.10 -13.02
CA LEU A 192 7.95 -7.79 -13.78
C LEU A 192 6.84 -6.83 -14.20
N ILE A 193 6.40 -5.93 -13.29
CA ILE A 193 5.38 -4.91 -13.61
C ILE A 193 5.89 -3.98 -14.71
N GLU A 194 7.16 -3.55 -14.66
CA GLU A 194 7.78 -2.70 -15.68
C GLU A 194 7.74 -3.36 -17.05
N GLN A 195 7.86 -4.69 -17.14
CA GLN A 195 7.88 -5.46 -18.39
C GLN A 195 6.50 -5.83 -18.93
N ILE A 196 5.40 -5.53 -18.24
CA ILE A 196 4.06 -5.77 -18.80
C ILE A 196 3.81 -4.76 -19.92
N PRO A 197 3.54 -5.20 -21.16
CA PRO A 197 3.25 -4.29 -22.27
C PRO A 197 1.98 -3.47 -22.01
N ASP A 198 1.96 -2.22 -22.46
CA ASP A 198 0.78 -1.35 -22.37
C ASP A 198 -0.45 -2.00 -23.03
N SER A 199 -0.26 -2.74 -24.11
CA SER A 199 -1.33 -3.49 -24.78
C SER A 199 -1.98 -4.56 -23.88
N VAL A 200 -1.21 -5.19 -22.98
CA VAL A 200 -1.73 -6.19 -22.02
C VAL A 200 -2.62 -5.50 -20.99
N ILE A 201 -2.21 -4.32 -20.50
CA ILE A 201 -3.01 -3.54 -19.54
C ILE A 201 -4.33 -3.10 -20.18
N VAL A 202 -4.28 -2.56 -21.42
CA VAL A 202 -5.46 -2.13 -22.16
C VAL A 202 -6.40 -3.31 -22.48
N ALA A 203 -5.84 -4.44 -22.91
CA ALA A 203 -6.63 -5.65 -23.17
C ALA A 203 -7.32 -6.16 -21.89
N ASN A 204 -6.59 -6.15 -20.75
CA ASN A 204 -7.16 -6.55 -19.45
C ASN A 204 -8.27 -5.61 -18.98
N ALA A 205 -8.17 -4.31 -19.24
CA ALA A 205 -9.22 -3.34 -18.93
C ALA A 205 -10.55 -3.72 -19.60
N ALA A 206 -10.51 -4.20 -20.83
CA ALA A 206 -11.66 -4.61 -21.62
C ALA A 206 -12.24 -5.98 -21.23
N THR A 207 -11.49 -6.81 -20.46
CA THR A 207 -11.99 -8.13 -20.06
C THR A 207 -13.16 -8.05 -19.09
N ASN A 208 -14.09 -9.01 -19.15
CA ASN A 208 -15.25 -9.08 -18.24
C ASN A 208 -16.12 -7.80 -18.24
N ALA A 209 -16.18 -7.05 -19.35
CA ALA A 209 -16.85 -5.76 -19.45
C ALA A 209 -18.29 -5.76 -18.93
N ALA A 210 -19.08 -6.78 -19.27
CA ALA A 210 -20.47 -6.90 -18.82
C ALA A 210 -20.57 -7.02 -17.29
N ARG A 211 -19.72 -7.85 -16.67
CA ARG A 211 -19.71 -8.03 -15.21
C ARG A 211 -19.16 -6.80 -14.50
N LYS A 212 -18.08 -6.20 -15.02
CA LYS A 212 -17.54 -4.92 -14.51
C LYS A 212 -18.62 -3.85 -14.53
N GLY A 213 -19.31 -3.68 -15.67
CA GLY A 213 -20.39 -2.71 -15.82
C GLY A 213 -21.55 -2.94 -14.83
N ALA A 214 -21.98 -4.20 -14.64
CA ALA A 214 -23.04 -4.55 -13.69
C ALA A 214 -22.66 -4.24 -12.22
N LEU A 215 -21.35 -4.25 -11.87
CA LEU A 215 -20.85 -3.94 -10.54
C LEU A 215 -20.40 -2.47 -10.38
N GLY A 216 -20.45 -1.67 -11.46
CA GLY A 216 -20.03 -0.25 -11.44
C GLY A 216 -18.53 -0.03 -11.59
N ILE A 217 -17.77 -1.04 -12.01
CA ILE A 217 -16.31 -0.98 -12.17
C ILE A 217 -15.97 -0.34 -13.53
N ARG A 218 -15.14 0.70 -13.53
CA ARG A 218 -14.79 1.52 -14.70
C ARG A 218 -13.31 1.87 -14.79
N GLY A 219 -12.45 1.09 -14.15
CA GLY A 219 -11.01 1.34 -14.08
C GLY A 219 -10.39 1.67 -15.44
N ARG A 220 -9.44 2.58 -15.46
CA ARG A 220 -8.80 3.10 -16.67
C ARG A 220 -7.28 3.24 -16.49
N PRO A 221 -6.49 3.18 -17.58
CA PRO A 221 -5.07 3.50 -17.51
C PRO A 221 -4.84 4.96 -17.09
N ASN A 222 -3.74 5.22 -16.36
CA ASN A 222 -3.22 6.57 -16.18
C ASN A 222 -2.18 6.82 -17.29
N PHE A 223 -2.58 7.51 -18.34
CA PHE A 223 -1.69 7.81 -19.47
C PHE A 223 -0.71 8.93 -19.13
N VAL A 224 0.52 8.81 -19.58
CA VAL A 224 1.49 9.91 -19.57
C VAL A 224 1.15 10.89 -20.69
N LEU A 225 0.92 12.13 -20.34
CA LEU A 225 0.53 13.18 -21.29
C LEU A 225 1.66 14.21 -21.46
N SER A 226 1.76 14.76 -22.67
CA SER A 226 2.48 15.98 -22.98
C SER A 226 1.50 16.93 -23.65
N GLY A 227 1.09 17.96 -22.92
CA GLY A 227 -0.07 18.76 -23.30
C GLY A 227 -1.34 17.91 -23.34
N ASN A 228 -2.04 17.92 -24.49
CA ASN A 228 -3.25 17.11 -24.70
C ASN A 228 -3.01 15.79 -25.42
N SER A 229 -1.76 15.42 -25.67
CA SER A 229 -1.39 14.22 -26.41
C SER A 229 -0.72 13.20 -25.51
N ILE A 230 -0.99 11.92 -25.73
CA ILE A 230 -0.29 10.83 -25.07
C ILE A 230 1.19 10.89 -25.49
N SER A 231 2.10 10.93 -24.49
CA SER A 231 3.55 11.01 -24.74
C SER A 231 4.21 9.65 -24.56
N GLY A 232 5.39 9.49 -25.17
CA GLY A 232 6.19 8.27 -25.12
C GLY A 232 5.78 7.26 -26.19
N GLN A 233 6.40 6.10 -26.12
CA GLN A 233 6.11 4.96 -26.99
C GLN A 233 5.42 3.86 -26.17
N PRO A 234 4.58 3.01 -26.79
CA PRO A 234 4.05 1.85 -26.10
C PRO A 234 5.16 1.03 -25.46
N ASN A 235 4.99 0.64 -24.19
CA ASN A 235 5.99 -0.13 -23.49
C ASN A 235 6.21 -1.49 -24.18
N ARG A 236 7.46 -1.74 -24.59
CA ARG A 236 7.87 -2.99 -25.23
C ARG A 236 8.97 -3.72 -24.46
N ASN A 237 9.76 -3.01 -23.67
CA ASN A 237 10.97 -3.52 -23.02
C ASN A 237 11.22 -2.95 -21.63
N GLY A 238 10.23 -2.31 -21.01
CA GLY A 238 10.24 -1.99 -19.61
C GLY A 238 10.62 -0.58 -19.21
N ASN A 239 11.34 0.17 -20.00
CA ASN A 239 11.88 1.47 -19.57
C ASN A 239 11.14 2.68 -20.14
N ASP A 240 10.19 2.45 -20.99
CA ASP A 240 9.35 3.48 -21.57
C ASP A 240 7.90 3.01 -21.57
N GLY A 241 6.99 3.83 -21.98
CA GLY A 241 5.59 3.49 -22.05
C GLY A 241 4.69 4.71 -22.05
N THR A 242 3.45 4.49 -22.46
CA THR A 242 2.41 5.51 -22.44
C THR A 242 1.51 5.40 -21.22
N ILE A 243 1.56 4.25 -20.50
CA ILE A 243 0.78 3.99 -19.28
C ILE A 243 1.72 4.00 -18.08
N ALA A 244 1.50 4.95 -17.18
CA ALA A 244 2.16 4.99 -15.89
C ALA A 244 1.61 3.89 -14.97
N ARG A 245 2.46 3.29 -14.13
CA ARG A 245 2.12 2.08 -13.37
C ARG A 245 2.72 2.00 -11.98
N PHE A 246 3.56 2.94 -11.58
CA PHE A 246 4.20 2.99 -10.26
C PHE A 246 3.64 4.13 -9.42
N GLY A 247 3.70 3.97 -8.10
CA GLY A 247 3.08 4.87 -7.11
C GLY A 247 1.61 4.58 -6.86
N TRP A 248 1.06 5.20 -5.83
CA TRP A 248 -0.33 4.98 -5.40
C TRP A 248 -1.37 5.42 -6.43
N LYS A 249 -1.04 6.40 -7.27
CA LYS A 249 -1.90 6.91 -8.34
C LYS A 249 -1.38 6.56 -9.73
N ALA A 250 -0.48 5.58 -9.84
CA ALA A 250 0.18 5.23 -11.10
C ALA A 250 0.78 6.46 -11.78
N GLN A 251 1.56 7.27 -11.07
CA GLN A 251 2.11 8.52 -11.59
C GLN A 251 3.43 8.36 -12.35
N ASN A 252 4.19 7.29 -12.10
CA ASN A 252 5.48 7.04 -12.73
C ASN A 252 5.43 5.89 -13.75
N LYS A 253 6.11 6.08 -14.88
CA LYS A 253 6.11 5.11 -15.99
C LYS A 253 7.26 4.10 -15.93
N SER A 254 8.37 4.42 -15.27
CA SER A 254 9.55 3.55 -15.16
C SER A 254 10.13 3.55 -13.75
N LEU A 255 10.92 2.50 -13.45
CA LEU A 255 11.60 2.39 -12.16
C LEU A 255 12.70 3.43 -12.01
N LEU A 256 13.39 3.79 -13.09
CA LEU A 256 14.43 4.82 -13.05
C LEU A 256 13.85 6.19 -12.68
N LEU A 257 12.73 6.58 -13.33
CA LEU A 257 12.05 7.83 -13.00
C LEU A 257 11.52 7.82 -11.57
N PHE A 258 10.95 6.67 -11.14
CA PHE A 258 10.44 6.51 -9.77
C PHE A 258 11.56 6.58 -8.72
N SER A 259 12.74 5.99 -9.01
CA SER A 259 13.93 6.10 -8.16
C SER A 259 14.38 7.55 -8.02
N GLY A 260 14.49 8.27 -9.14
CA GLY A 260 14.94 9.67 -9.13
C GLY A 260 13.99 10.59 -8.38
N GLU A 261 12.65 10.43 -8.60
CA GLU A 261 11.63 11.18 -7.85
C GLU A 261 11.73 10.88 -6.35
N ALA A 262 11.78 9.58 -5.98
CA ALA A 262 11.81 9.19 -4.58
C ALA A 262 13.08 9.68 -3.86
N TYR A 263 14.24 9.61 -4.49
CA TYR A 263 15.49 10.06 -3.91
C TYR A 263 15.48 11.56 -3.62
N ASN A 264 14.94 12.34 -4.56
CA ASN A 264 14.77 13.77 -4.39
C ASN A 264 13.68 14.13 -3.36
N VAL A 265 12.51 13.48 -3.44
CA VAL A 265 11.35 13.82 -2.60
C VAL A 265 11.52 13.33 -1.16
N GLU A 266 12.06 12.13 -0.96
CA GLU A 266 12.11 11.50 0.37
C GLU A 266 13.37 11.86 1.14
N MET A 267 14.48 12.11 0.44
CA MET A 267 15.81 12.33 1.04
C MET A 267 16.41 13.69 0.71
N GLY A 268 15.79 14.45 -0.19
CA GLY A 268 16.28 15.76 -0.64
C GLY A 268 17.49 15.70 -1.58
N ILE A 269 17.90 14.51 -2.04
CA ILE A 269 19.10 14.30 -2.83
C ILE A 269 18.79 14.53 -4.31
N SER A 270 19.45 15.51 -4.90
CA SER A 270 19.34 15.78 -6.33
C SER A 270 20.08 14.73 -7.16
N ASN A 271 19.64 14.53 -8.40
CA ASN A 271 20.16 13.50 -9.29
C ASN A 271 20.01 13.90 -10.75
N GLU A 272 20.45 13.04 -11.67
CA GLU A 272 20.44 13.30 -13.13
C GLU A 272 19.08 13.70 -13.68
N LEU A 273 17.99 13.16 -13.11
CA LEU A 273 16.61 13.42 -13.53
C LEU A 273 15.96 14.58 -12.77
N PHE A 274 16.38 14.83 -11.54
CA PHE A 274 15.92 15.88 -10.65
C PHE A 274 17.12 16.67 -10.15
N GLN A 275 17.56 17.64 -10.94
CA GLN A 275 18.86 18.28 -10.82
C GLN A 275 18.98 19.35 -9.72
N THR A 276 17.85 19.76 -9.15
CA THR A 276 17.80 20.75 -8.08
C THR A 276 17.30 20.10 -6.80
N GLU A 277 17.72 20.64 -5.66
CA GLU A 277 17.12 20.30 -4.37
C GLU A 277 15.70 20.85 -4.28
N ARG A 278 14.88 20.26 -3.42
CA ARG A 278 13.50 20.72 -3.19
C ARG A 278 13.44 22.05 -2.43
N ASP A 279 14.48 22.36 -1.68
CA ASP A 279 14.69 23.64 -1.02
C ASP A 279 16.09 24.14 -1.38
N GLU A 280 16.16 25.33 -1.96
CA GLU A 280 17.39 25.93 -2.47
C GLU A 280 17.91 27.04 -1.55
N THR A 281 17.61 26.98 -0.23
CA THR A 281 18.14 27.92 0.76
C THR A 281 19.66 27.83 0.77
N GLU A 282 20.34 28.86 0.32
CA GLU A 282 21.80 28.91 0.10
C GLU A 282 22.60 28.46 1.33
N SER A 283 22.18 28.88 2.54
CA SER A 283 22.87 28.53 3.80
C SER A 283 22.73 27.05 4.19
N CYS A 284 21.87 26.28 3.47
CA CYS A 284 21.60 24.86 3.71
C CYS A 284 22.15 23.95 2.61
N GLN A 285 22.85 24.50 1.62
CA GLN A 285 23.45 23.72 0.53
C GLN A 285 24.93 23.48 0.83
N PHE A 286 25.28 22.21 1.07
CA PHE A 286 26.62 21.81 1.50
C PHE A 286 27.39 20.99 0.45
N THR A 287 26.72 20.64 -0.67
CA THR A 287 27.29 19.79 -1.72
C THR A 287 27.08 20.41 -3.09
N THR A 288 27.82 19.91 -4.07
CA THR A 288 27.66 20.31 -5.48
C THR A 288 26.45 19.61 -6.08
N LEU A 289 25.58 20.37 -6.75
CA LEU A 289 24.40 19.84 -7.43
C LEU A 289 24.71 19.49 -8.90
N PRO A 290 24.09 18.45 -9.45
CA PRO A 290 23.33 17.42 -8.76
C PRO A 290 24.20 16.47 -7.93
N ASN A 291 23.67 15.96 -6.80
CA ASN A 291 24.45 15.19 -5.82
C ASN A 291 24.82 13.79 -6.34
N SER A 292 23.89 13.11 -7.02
CA SER A 292 24.08 11.74 -7.52
C SER A 292 24.00 11.72 -9.04
N VAL A 293 25.13 11.46 -9.67
CA VAL A 293 25.29 11.40 -11.13
C VAL A 293 26.19 10.24 -11.53
N THR A 294 26.05 9.79 -12.77
CA THR A 294 26.98 8.83 -13.37
C THR A 294 28.38 9.46 -13.45
N SER A 295 29.39 8.78 -12.87
CA SER A 295 30.80 9.18 -12.96
C SER A 295 31.45 8.58 -14.19
N THR A 296 32.06 9.42 -15.01
CA THR A 296 32.81 8.97 -16.20
C THR A 296 34.29 8.67 -15.85
N GLU A 297 34.70 8.93 -14.62
CA GLU A 297 36.07 8.73 -14.16
C GLU A 297 36.26 7.38 -13.43
N GLU A 298 35.14 6.76 -13.00
CA GLU A 298 35.17 5.45 -12.38
C GLU A 298 35.46 4.35 -13.39
N LEU A 299 36.38 3.45 -13.05
CA LEU A 299 36.81 2.37 -13.93
C LEU A 299 35.88 1.16 -13.86
N GLU A 300 35.23 0.94 -12.73
CA GLU A 300 34.29 -0.16 -12.53
C GLU A 300 32.86 0.28 -12.93
N PRO A 301 32.24 -0.29 -13.99
CA PRO A 301 30.94 0.14 -14.47
C PRO A 301 29.83 0.13 -13.41
N SER A 302 29.89 -0.81 -12.47
CA SER A 302 28.90 -0.92 -11.38
C SER A 302 29.04 0.20 -10.33
N GLN A 303 30.19 0.82 -10.24
CA GLN A 303 30.42 2.00 -9.38
C GLN A 303 30.15 3.30 -10.13
N ALA A 304 30.42 3.31 -11.44
CA ALA A 304 30.26 4.48 -12.30
C ALA A 304 28.81 4.99 -12.37
N ILE A 305 27.81 4.10 -12.37
CA ILE A 305 26.41 4.48 -12.49
C ILE A 305 25.89 5.18 -11.22
N SER A 306 24.94 6.09 -11.40
CA SER A 306 24.33 6.86 -10.31
C SER A 306 23.53 6.01 -9.32
N SER A 307 23.28 6.53 -8.13
CA SER A 307 22.48 5.84 -7.11
C SER A 307 21.07 5.51 -7.60
N ILE A 308 20.44 6.38 -8.41
CA ILE A 308 19.10 6.12 -8.93
C ILE A 308 19.07 4.96 -9.93
N GLU A 309 20.15 4.74 -10.68
CA GLU A 309 20.29 3.57 -11.53
C GLU A 309 20.50 2.31 -10.68
N LYS A 310 21.35 2.36 -9.65
CA LYS A 310 21.55 1.25 -8.68
C LYS A 310 20.22 0.87 -8.01
N PHE A 311 19.42 1.83 -7.53
CA PHE A 311 18.09 1.57 -6.98
C PHE A 311 17.16 0.90 -8.00
N SER A 312 17.18 1.38 -9.25
CA SER A 312 16.31 0.81 -10.28
C SER A 312 16.72 -0.62 -10.64
N PHE A 313 18.01 -0.98 -10.61
CA PHE A 313 18.48 -2.36 -10.77
C PHE A 313 18.03 -3.25 -9.60
N PHE A 314 18.20 -2.79 -8.37
CA PHE A 314 17.69 -3.53 -7.19
C PHE A 314 16.21 -3.84 -7.33
N MET A 315 15.36 -2.82 -7.54
CA MET A 315 13.91 -2.99 -7.66
C MET A 315 13.51 -3.84 -8.88
N ARG A 316 14.25 -3.73 -9.98
CA ARG A 316 13.98 -4.50 -11.20
C ARG A 316 14.27 -5.98 -11.02
N PHE A 317 15.28 -6.32 -10.25
CA PHE A 317 15.71 -7.70 -10.05
C PHE A 317 15.19 -8.33 -8.75
N LEU A 318 14.50 -7.57 -7.93
CA LEU A 318 13.91 -8.07 -6.69
C LEU A 318 12.68 -8.95 -6.99
N ALA A 319 12.72 -10.21 -6.53
CA ALA A 319 11.63 -11.15 -6.74
C ALA A 319 10.36 -10.76 -6.00
N PRO A 320 9.17 -11.08 -6.54
CA PRO A 320 7.94 -11.05 -5.76
C PRO A 320 7.99 -12.15 -4.69
N PRO A 321 7.42 -11.90 -3.48
CA PRO A 321 7.33 -12.92 -2.44
C PRO A 321 6.53 -14.14 -2.89
N GLU A 322 6.93 -15.32 -2.42
CA GLU A 322 6.22 -16.56 -2.70
C GLU A 322 4.96 -16.69 -1.83
N PRO A 323 3.79 -17.03 -2.42
CA PRO A 323 2.60 -17.30 -1.67
C PRO A 323 2.71 -18.61 -0.88
N SER A 324 2.06 -18.70 0.27
CA SER A 324 1.94 -19.96 1.01
C SER A 324 0.81 -20.81 0.44
N THR A 325 1.03 -22.10 0.39
CA THR A 325 0.01 -23.08 0.00
C THR A 325 -0.80 -23.64 1.17
N SER A 326 -0.38 -23.37 2.42
CA SER A 326 -0.98 -23.99 3.61
C SER A 326 -1.23 -23.04 4.79
N THR A 327 -0.61 -21.86 4.81
CA THR A 327 -0.76 -20.89 5.92
C THR A 327 -1.17 -19.52 5.43
N PRO A 328 -2.11 -18.87 6.15
CA PRO A 328 -2.90 -19.37 7.29
C PRO A 328 -4.08 -20.26 6.86
N GLY A 329 -4.67 -20.98 7.79
CA GLY A 329 -5.97 -21.67 7.63
C GLY A 329 -5.99 -22.98 6.87
N GLY A 330 -4.84 -23.43 6.35
CA GLY A 330 -4.73 -24.70 5.60
C GLY A 330 -5.06 -24.57 4.12
N ALA A 331 -4.55 -25.51 3.30
CA ALA A 331 -4.65 -25.50 1.84
C ALA A 331 -6.12 -25.43 1.33
N THR A 332 -7.03 -26.15 1.99
CA THR A 332 -8.44 -26.16 1.62
C THR A 332 -9.11 -24.79 1.82
N SER A 333 -8.81 -24.11 2.93
CA SER A 333 -9.34 -22.76 3.20
C SER A 333 -8.79 -21.74 2.20
N ILE A 334 -7.49 -21.80 1.91
CA ILE A 334 -6.84 -20.93 0.92
C ILE A 334 -7.46 -21.13 -0.46
N SER A 335 -7.65 -22.39 -0.89
CA SER A 335 -8.27 -22.68 -2.18
C SER A 335 -9.72 -22.14 -2.28
N ARG A 336 -10.55 -22.42 -1.27
CA ARG A 336 -11.92 -21.86 -1.22
C ARG A 336 -11.91 -20.33 -1.20
N GLY A 337 -10.98 -19.71 -0.44
CA GLY A 337 -10.82 -18.28 -0.38
C GLY A 337 -10.48 -17.66 -1.74
N LYS A 338 -9.60 -18.29 -2.51
CA LYS A 338 -9.25 -17.89 -3.88
C LYS A 338 -10.47 -17.93 -4.82
N ASP A 339 -11.27 -18.99 -4.73
CA ASP A 339 -12.49 -19.12 -5.52
C ASP A 339 -13.53 -18.06 -5.13
N LEU A 340 -13.73 -17.83 -3.84
CA LEU A 340 -14.62 -16.80 -3.32
C LEU A 340 -14.16 -15.39 -3.72
N PHE A 341 -12.87 -15.09 -3.64
CA PHE A 341 -12.27 -13.83 -4.10
C PHE A 341 -12.62 -13.53 -5.57
N SER A 342 -12.55 -14.55 -6.41
CA SER A 342 -12.95 -14.44 -7.82
C SER A 342 -14.47 -14.31 -7.98
N ASN A 343 -15.24 -15.10 -7.24
CA ASN A 343 -16.69 -15.17 -7.35
C ASN A 343 -17.39 -13.89 -6.87
N VAL A 344 -16.91 -13.24 -5.81
CA VAL A 344 -17.48 -11.96 -5.36
C VAL A 344 -17.03 -10.78 -6.22
N GLY A 345 -16.00 -10.95 -7.06
CA GLY A 345 -15.57 -9.96 -8.03
C GLY A 345 -14.30 -9.17 -7.66
N CYS A 346 -13.59 -9.49 -6.57
CA CYS A 346 -12.33 -8.85 -6.24
C CYS A 346 -11.29 -8.96 -7.38
N ALA A 347 -11.28 -10.12 -8.07
CA ALA A 347 -10.40 -10.38 -9.21
C ALA A 347 -10.68 -9.52 -10.46
N LEU A 348 -11.76 -8.73 -10.48
CA LEU A 348 -12.07 -7.82 -11.59
C LEU A 348 -11.16 -6.57 -11.62
N CYS A 349 -10.69 -6.15 -10.44
CA CYS A 349 -9.64 -5.13 -10.27
C CYS A 349 -8.31 -5.81 -9.89
N HIS A 350 -8.32 -6.69 -8.91
CA HIS A 350 -7.16 -7.47 -8.51
C HIS A 350 -6.96 -8.68 -9.45
N THR A 351 -6.70 -8.38 -10.74
CA THR A 351 -6.43 -9.40 -11.78
C THR A 351 -5.28 -10.29 -11.34
N PRO A 352 -5.49 -11.63 -11.25
CA PRO A 352 -4.48 -12.53 -10.67
C PRO A 352 -3.13 -12.50 -11.38
N THR A 353 -3.14 -12.46 -12.72
CA THR A 353 -1.92 -12.59 -13.51
C THR A 353 -1.97 -11.71 -14.76
N LEU A 354 -0.87 -11.00 -15.03
CA LEU A 354 -0.60 -10.35 -16.31
C LEU A 354 0.70 -10.92 -16.90
N GLN A 355 0.82 -10.91 -18.22
CA GLN A 355 2.00 -11.45 -18.92
C GLN A 355 3.00 -10.33 -19.20
N THR A 356 4.28 -10.59 -18.92
CA THR A 356 5.37 -9.71 -19.36
C THR A 356 5.64 -9.90 -20.84
N GLY A 357 6.15 -8.87 -21.48
CA GLY A 357 6.62 -8.93 -22.87
C GLY A 357 7.94 -9.70 -23.00
N ASN A 358 8.40 -9.84 -24.25
CA ASN A 358 9.73 -10.35 -24.50
C ASN A 358 10.79 -9.31 -24.11
N HIS A 359 11.77 -9.72 -23.30
CA HIS A 359 12.89 -8.85 -22.93
C HIS A 359 14.20 -9.44 -23.47
N ALA A 360 14.75 -8.82 -24.52
CA ALA A 360 15.91 -9.37 -25.22
C ALA A 360 17.19 -9.41 -24.37
N THR A 361 17.36 -8.45 -23.43
CA THR A 361 18.59 -8.30 -22.63
C THR A 361 18.49 -8.96 -21.25
N VAL A 362 17.28 -9.11 -20.68
CA VAL A 362 17.06 -9.72 -19.36
C VAL A 362 16.01 -10.84 -19.47
N ALA A 363 16.47 -12.03 -19.84
CA ALA A 363 15.59 -13.20 -20.03
C ALA A 363 14.77 -13.56 -18.77
N ALA A 364 15.31 -13.27 -17.58
CA ALA A 364 14.61 -13.50 -16.31
C ALA A 364 13.30 -12.72 -16.18
N LEU A 365 13.14 -11.61 -16.88
CA LEU A 365 11.96 -10.74 -16.86
C LEU A 365 11.02 -10.96 -18.06
N GLY A 366 11.51 -11.58 -19.14
CA GLY A 366 10.76 -11.75 -20.39
C GLY A 366 9.84 -12.96 -20.40
N ASN A 367 8.65 -12.82 -21.00
CA ASN A 367 7.67 -13.89 -21.19
C ASN A 367 7.30 -14.61 -19.88
N LYS A 368 7.13 -13.86 -18.79
CA LYS A 368 6.79 -14.36 -17.45
C LYS A 368 5.34 -14.07 -17.10
N SER A 369 4.77 -14.95 -16.27
CA SER A 369 3.50 -14.69 -15.61
C SER A 369 3.75 -13.89 -14.34
N ALA A 370 3.38 -12.61 -14.36
CA ALA A 370 3.38 -11.78 -13.17
C ALA A 370 2.09 -12.03 -12.38
N ASN A 371 2.17 -12.77 -11.27
CA ASN A 371 1.03 -13.13 -10.41
C ASN A 371 0.76 -12.02 -9.39
N LEU A 372 0.54 -10.80 -9.87
CA LEU A 372 0.54 -9.57 -9.07
C LEU A 372 -0.79 -9.27 -8.37
N TYR A 373 -1.89 -9.88 -8.79
CA TYR A 373 -3.23 -9.55 -8.29
C TYR A 373 -3.53 -8.04 -8.39
N SER A 374 -3.35 -7.49 -9.58
CA SER A 374 -3.65 -6.10 -9.93
C SER A 374 -3.85 -5.97 -11.43
N ASP A 375 -4.77 -5.11 -11.84
CA ASP A 375 -4.94 -4.71 -13.24
C ASP A 375 -4.08 -3.50 -13.62
N LEU A 376 -3.41 -2.87 -12.66
CA LEU A 376 -2.60 -1.66 -12.79
C LEU A 376 -3.39 -0.42 -13.24
N LEU A 377 -4.72 -0.49 -13.23
CA LEU A 377 -5.60 0.62 -13.57
C LEU A 377 -5.84 1.53 -12.36
N ILE A 378 -6.24 2.76 -12.61
CA ILE A 378 -6.77 3.66 -11.59
C ILE A 378 -8.28 3.51 -11.52
N HIS A 379 -8.81 3.46 -10.28
CA HIS A 379 -10.21 3.31 -9.96
C HIS A 379 -10.66 4.39 -8.99
N GLU A 380 -11.88 4.89 -9.19
CA GLU A 380 -12.52 5.78 -8.22
C GLU A 380 -12.90 5.01 -6.95
N MET A 381 -12.33 5.42 -5.82
CA MET A 381 -12.51 4.75 -4.52
C MET A 381 -13.46 5.51 -3.58
N GLY A 382 -14.05 6.58 -4.07
CA GLY A 382 -15.02 7.38 -3.34
C GLY A 382 -14.45 8.19 -2.19
N SER A 383 -15.31 8.97 -1.53
CA SER A 383 -14.92 9.94 -0.49
C SER A 383 -14.23 9.33 0.72
N GLY A 384 -14.42 8.04 1.00
CA GLY A 384 -13.79 7.36 2.15
C GLY A 384 -12.29 7.13 2.00
N LEU A 385 -11.81 7.00 0.75
CA LEU A 385 -10.39 6.82 0.44
C LEU A 385 -9.78 8.00 -0.33
N ALA A 386 -10.57 8.98 -0.79
CA ALA A 386 -10.05 10.14 -1.48
C ALA A 386 -9.00 10.88 -0.63
N ASP A 387 -7.86 11.21 -1.24
CA ASP A 387 -6.76 11.96 -0.62
C ASP A 387 -6.73 13.44 -0.99
N GLY A 388 -7.63 13.89 -1.87
CA GLY A 388 -7.73 15.27 -2.30
C GLY A 388 -6.70 15.71 -3.34
N VAL A 389 -5.82 14.80 -3.80
CA VAL A 389 -4.70 15.12 -4.68
C VAL A 389 -4.86 14.45 -6.04
N SER A 390 -4.55 15.18 -7.12
CA SER A 390 -4.50 14.66 -8.48
C SER A 390 -3.04 14.43 -8.91
N GLN A 391 -2.77 13.32 -9.62
CA GLN A 391 -1.44 13.05 -10.20
C GLN A 391 -1.60 12.44 -11.60
N GLY A 392 -1.04 13.12 -12.60
CA GLY A 392 -1.31 12.80 -14.00
C GLY A 392 -2.81 12.92 -14.28
N GLN A 393 -3.40 11.87 -14.82
CA GLN A 393 -4.85 11.82 -15.07
C GLN A 393 -5.64 11.24 -13.87
N ALA A 394 -4.98 10.77 -12.82
CA ALA A 394 -5.66 10.25 -11.64
C ALA A 394 -6.20 11.42 -10.79
N GLY A 395 -7.51 11.44 -10.58
CA GLY A 395 -8.21 12.43 -9.76
C GLY A 395 -8.07 12.19 -8.26
N PRO A 396 -8.64 13.09 -7.43
CA PRO A 396 -8.54 13.05 -5.97
C PRO A 396 -8.99 11.74 -5.31
N GLY A 397 -9.99 11.07 -5.86
CA GLY A 397 -10.54 9.81 -5.38
C GLY A 397 -10.00 8.56 -6.09
N GLU A 398 -9.16 8.74 -7.13
CA GLU A 398 -8.69 7.63 -7.95
C GLU A 398 -7.34 7.09 -7.47
N PHE A 399 -7.24 5.77 -7.35
CA PHE A 399 -6.02 5.07 -6.96
C PHE A 399 -5.77 3.86 -7.85
N ARG A 400 -4.48 3.59 -8.08
CA ARG A 400 -4.06 2.36 -8.77
C ARG A 400 -4.40 1.14 -7.91
N THR A 401 -4.95 0.09 -8.52
CA THR A 401 -5.06 -1.21 -7.87
C THR A 401 -3.69 -1.67 -7.38
N ALA A 402 -3.51 -1.75 -6.07
CA ALA A 402 -2.25 -2.18 -5.48
C ALA A 402 -2.01 -3.68 -5.74
N PRO A 403 -0.81 -4.10 -6.15
CA PRO A 403 -0.45 -5.52 -6.18
C PRO A 403 -0.61 -6.16 -4.80
N LEU A 404 -1.11 -7.42 -4.78
CA LEU A 404 -1.37 -8.13 -3.53
C LEU A 404 -0.30 -9.18 -3.20
N TRP A 405 0.68 -9.44 -4.09
CA TRP A 405 1.80 -10.29 -3.69
C TRP A 405 2.51 -9.71 -2.46
N GLY A 406 2.90 -10.57 -1.52
CA GLY A 406 3.44 -10.17 -0.23
C GLY A 406 2.43 -9.55 0.74
N LEU A 407 1.11 -9.55 0.42
CA LEU A 407 0.08 -9.02 1.32
C LEU A 407 0.06 -9.73 2.67
N GLY A 408 0.37 -11.03 2.68
CA GLY A 408 0.45 -11.82 3.90
C GLY A 408 1.41 -11.27 4.94
N GLN A 409 2.44 -10.56 4.51
CA GLN A 409 3.47 -10.01 5.39
C GLN A 409 3.26 -8.52 5.71
N ARG A 410 2.32 -7.83 5.07
CA ARG A 410 2.07 -6.41 5.32
C ARG A 410 1.46 -6.18 6.70
N ILE A 411 1.96 -5.14 7.40
CA ILE A 411 1.44 -4.70 8.68
C ILE A 411 0.35 -3.65 8.47
N PHE A 412 0.61 -2.65 7.64
CA PHE A 412 -0.29 -1.51 7.41
C PHE A 412 -0.90 -1.56 6.02
N PHE A 413 -2.17 -1.20 5.91
CA PHE A 413 -2.97 -1.26 4.69
C PHE A 413 -3.50 0.10 4.28
N LEU A 414 -3.91 0.18 3.02
CA LEU A 414 -4.37 1.36 2.30
C LEU A 414 -3.22 2.35 2.06
N HIS A 415 -3.48 3.38 1.25
CA HIS A 415 -2.44 4.33 0.83
C HIS A 415 -1.86 5.15 2.00
N ASP A 416 -2.62 5.34 3.06
CA ASP A 416 -2.27 6.16 4.23
C ASP A 416 -1.95 5.36 5.51
N GLY A 417 -2.01 4.03 5.43
CA GLY A 417 -1.70 3.16 6.56
C GLY A 417 -2.68 3.27 7.73
N ARG A 418 -3.93 3.65 7.47
CA ARG A 418 -4.95 3.89 8.51
C ARG A 418 -5.37 2.65 9.30
N THR A 419 -5.06 1.48 8.83
CA THR A 419 -5.41 0.22 9.51
C THR A 419 -4.33 -0.84 9.35
N SER A 420 -4.22 -1.72 10.35
CA SER A 420 -3.43 -2.95 10.33
C SER A 420 -4.31 -4.21 10.26
N ASP A 421 -5.64 -4.05 10.22
CA ASP A 421 -6.61 -5.13 10.12
C ASP A 421 -7.09 -5.28 8.67
N LEU A 422 -6.91 -6.48 8.09
CA LEU A 422 -7.21 -6.74 6.69
C LEU A 422 -8.73 -6.69 6.40
N LEU A 423 -9.56 -7.12 7.35
CA LEU A 423 -11.02 -7.04 7.17
C LEU A 423 -11.48 -5.58 7.14
N THR A 424 -10.94 -4.75 8.01
CA THR A 424 -11.18 -3.29 8.00
C THR A 424 -10.70 -2.66 6.68
N ALA A 425 -9.54 -3.09 6.16
CA ALA A 425 -9.05 -2.61 4.86
C ALA A 425 -10.00 -3.00 3.71
N ILE A 426 -10.53 -4.23 3.70
CA ILE A 426 -11.53 -4.66 2.72
C ILE A 426 -12.79 -3.79 2.82
N GLN A 427 -13.31 -3.55 4.03
CA GLN A 427 -14.51 -2.74 4.22
C GLN A 427 -14.32 -1.28 3.80
N ALA A 428 -13.12 -0.73 3.96
CA ALA A 428 -12.80 0.64 3.56
C ALA A 428 -12.88 0.88 2.04
N HIS A 429 -12.91 -0.17 1.22
CA HIS A 429 -13.16 -0.05 -0.22
C HIS A 429 -14.58 0.42 -0.53
N LYS A 430 -15.52 0.29 0.41
CA LYS A 430 -16.89 0.76 0.24
C LYS A 430 -17.03 2.18 0.76
N SER A 431 -17.35 3.13 -0.09
CA SER A 431 -17.61 4.50 0.32
C SER A 431 -18.46 5.28 -0.67
N GLY A 432 -19.11 6.31 -0.15
CA GLY A 432 -20.00 7.16 -0.95
C GLY A 432 -21.29 6.44 -1.37
N GLY A 433 -22.40 7.09 -1.20
CA GLY A 433 -23.71 6.72 -1.74
C GLY A 433 -24.21 7.86 -2.62
N PRO A 434 -25.33 7.69 -3.36
CA PRO A 434 -25.88 8.72 -4.23
C PRO A 434 -26.26 10.01 -3.51
N PHE A 435 -26.24 10.02 -2.18
CA PHE A 435 -26.47 11.19 -1.34
C PHE A 435 -25.38 11.29 -0.26
N GLY A 436 -24.23 11.72 -0.70
CA GLY A 436 -23.19 12.41 0.05
C GLY A 436 -22.84 11.94 1.42
N SER A 437 -21.68 11.86 1.68
CA SER A 437 -21.03 12.63 2.72
C SER A 437 -20.32 13.76 1.98
N SER A 438 -20.40 14.96 2.51
CA SER A 438 -19.76 16.16 2.01
C SER A 438 -18.24 16.08 2.15
N GLY A 439 -17.65 15.06 1.53
CA GLY A 439 -16.22 14.98 1.30
C GLY A 439 -15.88 15.95 0.18
N LEU A 440 -15.09 16.96 0.47
CA LEU A 440 -14.70 18.05 -0.45
C LEU A 440 -13.99 17.54 -1.73
N PHE A 441 -13.68 16.22 -1.88
CA PHE A 441 -12.69 15.76 -2.82
C PHE A 441 -13.11 14.65 -3.78
N SER A 442 -14.21 13.93 -3.54
CA SER A 442 -14.75 12.98 -4.51
C SER A 442 -16.26 12.89 -4.40
N PRO A 443 -17.01 13.36 -5.39
CA PRO A 443 -18.46 13.24 -5.43
C PRO A 443 -18.94 11.86 -5.88
N ALA A 444 -18.07 11.03 -6.49
CA ALA A 444 -18.45 9.76 -7.05
C ALA A 444 -18.39 8.62 -6.00
N PRO A 445 -19.29 7.64 -6.06
CA PRO A 445 -19.22 6.45 -5.21
C PRO A 445 -18.05 5.57 -5.63
N SER A 446 -17.54 4.77 -4.67
CA SER A 446 -16.48 3.80 -4.94
C SER A 446 -16.93 2.76 -5.98
N GLU A 447 -16.08 2.47 -6.94
CA GLU A 447 -16.26 1.40 -7.93
C GLU A 447 -16.28 0.00 -7.26
N ALA A 448 -15.73 -0.13 -6.06
CA ALA A 448 -15.73 -1.39 -5.32
C ALA A 448 -17.05 -1.66 -4.56
N ASN A 449 -18.01 -0.71 -4.52
CA ASN A 449 -19.24 -0.85 -3.72
C ASN A 449 -20.02 -2.13 -4.02
N GLY A 450 -20.18 -2.48 -5.31
CA GLY A 450 -20.87 -3.70 -5.74
C GLY A 450 -20.17 -4.96 -5.22
N VAL A 451 -18.86 -5.02 -5.34
CA VAL A 451 -18.02 -6.15 -4.88
C VAL A 451 -18.07 -6.29 -3.36
N ILE A 452 -17.95 -5.18 -2.62
CA ILE A 452 -18.01 -5.23 -1.15
C ILE A 452 -19.41 -5.64 -0.65
N ASN A 453 -20.48 -5.28 -1.34
CA ASN A 453 -21.82 -5.79 -1.02
C ASN A 453 -21.89 -7.32 -1.16
N LEU A 454 -21.31 -7.89 -2.23
CA LEU A 454 -21.23 -9.35 -2.43
C LEU A 454 -20.32 -10.00 -1.36
N PHE A 455 -19.18 -9.42 -1.03
CA PHE A 455 -18.34 -9.90 0.07
C PHE A 455 -19.11 -9.91 1.41
N ASN A 456 -19.88 -8.87 1.69
CA ASN A 456 -20.66 -8.76 2.92
C ASN A 456 -21.79 -9.79 3.02
N SER A 457 -22.29 -10.30 1.89
CA SER A 457 -23.29 -11.38 1.85
C SER A 457 -22.72 -12.77 2.12
N LEU A 458 -21.39 -12.94 2.14
CA LEU A 458 -20.74 -14.19 2.51
C LEU A 458 -21.00 -14.53 3.97
N THR A 459 -21.07 -15.84 4.28
CA THR A 459 -21.06 -16.32 5.67
C THR A 459 -19.71 -16.02 6.33
N GLU A 460 -19.68 -15.96 7.65
CA GLU A 460 -18.44 -15.67 8.38
C GLU A 460 -17.31 -16.70 8.09
N PRO A 461 -17.56 -18.02 7.99
CA PRO A 461 -16.55 -18.97 7.52
C PRO A 461 -16.03 -18.67 6.11
N GLN A 462 -16.88 -18.26 5.18
CA GLN A 462 -16.48 -17.89 3.82
C GLN A 462 -15.63 -16.61 3.80
N LYS A 463 -15.98 -15.61 4.62
CA LYS A 463 -15.12 -14.43 4.82
C LYS A 463 -13.75 -14.81 5.37
N GLN A 464 -13.71 -15.75 6.32
CA GLN A 464 -12.44 -16.25 6.87
C GLN A 464 -11.60 -16.95 5.80
N ASP A 465 -12.20 -17.74 4.90
CA ASP A 465 -11.49 -18.36 3.79
C ASP A 465 -10.85 -17.29 2.88
N VAL A 466 -11.58 -16.21 2.57
CA VAL A 466 -11.02 -15.07 1.79
C VAL A 466 -9.86 -14.40 2.52
N LEU A 467 -9.97 -14.16 3.82
CA LEU A 467 -8.88 -13.57 4.62
C LEU A 467 -7.65 -14.49 4.65
N ASN A 468 -7.86 -15.79 4.81
CA ASN A 468 -6.77 -16.78 4.79
C ASN A 468 -6.07 -16.81 3.43
N PHE A 469 -6.83 -16.78 2.33
CA PHE A 469 -6.28 -16.67 0.98
C PHE A 469 -5.44 -15.39 0.83
N LEU A 470 -5.98 -14.23 1.19
CA LEU A 470 -5.26 -12.96 1.08
C LEU A 470 -3.98 -12.93 1.93
N ARG A 471 -4.03 -13.47 3.13
CA ARG A 471 -2.84 -13.58 3.99
C ARG A 471 -1.87 -14.68 3.54
N SER A 472 -2.28 -15.55 2.62
CA SER A 472 -1.36 -16.52 2.00
C SER A 472 -0.49 -15.94 0.89
N LEU A 473 -0.87 -14.77 0.34
CA LEU A 473 -0.18 -14.09 -0.77
C LEU A 473 1.16 -13.42 -0.37
#